data_11a78afb0f0db48968837b40a809d62c
#
_entry.id   11a78afb0f0db48968837b40a809d62c
#
_cell.length_a   1.000
_cell.length_b   1.000
_cell.length_c   1.000
_cell.angle_alpha   90.00
_cell.angle_beta   90.00
_cell.angle_gamma   90.00
#
_symmetry.space_group_name_H-M   'P 1'
#
loop_
_entity.id
_entity.type
_entity.pdbx_description
1 polymer ?
#
loop_
_entity_poly.entity_id
_entity_poly.type
_entity_poly.pdbx_seq_one_letter_code
_entity_poly.pdbx_strand_id
1 'polypeptide(L)'
;MSKGTDVTASATANYAVDKDISADVTVNEKGDVKATLSHAGVVEGLKTTVSGEPANAAKTLKIANAYLSGDFGVKADVSGVLGAPKADVSLLYNAGDFQVGAEAAVSAKGIGAYALAAQTKMDDVVAAVILADKLDTVKASAVLKLDGATSATAEATYKIKSGHLKLAAGAAAKLDSGHTARLVLSSAGHAQCTYSGEVAKGLQGTACAQVDRALKYKYGLQFNYKM
;
A
#
# COMPACT_ATOMS: atom_id res chain seq x y z
N MET A 1 -5.98 -19.81 -28.47
CA MET A 1 -6.96 -19.40 -27.43
C MET A 1 -6.63 -17.98 -27.02
N SER A 2 -7.40 -17.02 -27.47
CA SER A 2 -7.28 -15.61 -27.09
C SER A 2 -7.72 -15.47 -25.63
N LYS A 3 -6.81 -15.10 -24.72
CA LYS A 3 -7.21 -14.65 -23.38
C LYS A 3 -7.86 -13.28 -23.57
N GLY A 4 -9.17 -13.22 -23.35
CA GLY A 4 -9.89 -11.97 -23.32
C GLY A 4 -9.29 -11.04 -22.27
N THR A 5 -9.13 -9.78 -22.61
CA THR A 5 -8.84 -8.70 -21.66
C THR A 5 -10.09 -8.48 -20.84
N ASP A 6 -10.08 -8.89 -19.56
CA ASP A 6 -11.15 -8.52 -18.62
C ASP A 6 -11.07 -7.01 -18.41
N VAL A 7 -12.05 -6.29 -18.92
CA VAL A 7 -12.25 -4.87 -18.65
C VAL A 7 -13.10 -4.76 -17.40
N THR A 8 -12.60 -4.15 -16.35
CA THR A 8 -13.35 -3.88 -15.11
C THR A 8 -13.81 -2.43 -15.11
N ALA A 9 -15.08 -2.19 -14.86
CA ALA A 9 -15.66 -0.86 -14.74
C ALA A 9 -16.29 -0.68 -13.35
N SER A 10 -16.16 0.50 -12.77
CA SER A 10 -16.85 0.89 -11.55
C SER A 10 -17.24 2.36 -11.60
N ALA A 11 -18.37 2.70 -11.01
CA ALA A 11 -18.81 4.08 -10.81
C ALA A 11 -18.86 4.38 -9.31
N THR A 12 -18.30 5.52 -8.91
CA THR A 12 -18.32 5.98 -7.51
C THR A 12 -18.99 7.34 -7.43
N ALA A 13 -19.96 7.47 -6.55
CA ALA A 13 -20.57 8.73 -6.17
C ALA A 13 -20.10 9.11 -4.76
N ASN A 14 -19.57 10.32 -4.63
CA ASN A 14 -19.12 10.87 -3.34
C ASN A 14 -20.09 11.96 -2.90
N TYR A 15 -20.51 11.92 -1.67
CA TYR A 15 -21.42 12.88 -1.10
C TYR A 15 -20.89 13.40 0.25
N ALA A 16 -20.64 14.69 0.33
CA ALA A 16 -20.32 15.35 1.60
C ALA A 16 -21.64 15.68 2.31
N VAL A 17 -21.89 15.05 3.44
CA VAL A 17 -23.10 15.31 4.28
C VAL A 17 -22.86 16.56 5.11
N ASP A 18 -21.65 16.69 5.67
CA ASP A 18 -21.19 17.85 6.45
C ASP A 18 -19.66 17.95 6.25
N LYS A 19 -19.02 19.00 6.80
CA LYS A 19 -17.56 19.18 6.77
C LYS A 19 -16.80 17.98 7.31
N ASP A 20 -17.37 17.24 8.26
CA ASP A 20 -16.74 16.12 8.95
C ASP A 20 -17.34 14.75 8.56
N ILE A 21 -18.40 14.72 7.75
CA ILE A 21 -19.11 13.49 7.37
C ILE A 21 -19.15 13.37 5.85
N SER A 22 -18.67 12.26 5.34
CA SER A 22 -18.76 11.91 3.91
C SER A 22 -19.30 10.50 3.71
N ALA A 23 -20.07 10.33 2.63
CA ALA A 23 -20.60 9.04 2.21
C ALA A 23 -20.18 8.77 0.77
N ASP A 24 -19.68 7.58 0.51
CA ASP A 24 -19.26 7.11 -0.81
C ASP A 24 -20.07 5.86 -1.17
N VAL A 25 -20.57 5.81 -2.39
CA VAL A 25 -21.23 4.63 -2.93
C VAL A 25 -20.51 4.23 -4.22
N THR A 26 -20.03 3.02 -4.27
CA THR A 26 -19.36 2.45 -5.45
C THR A 26 -20.19 1.27 -5.98
N VAL A 27 -20.46 1.27 -7.28
CA VAL A 27 -21.12 0.16 -7.98
C VAL A 27 -20.13 -0.42 -8.98
N ASN A 28 -19.90 -1.73 -8.95
CA ASN A 28 -19.05 -2.40 -9.92
C ASN A 28 -19.88 -2.91 -11.13
N GLU A 29 -19.21 -3.42 -12.15
CA GLU A 29 -19.83 -3.98 -13.36
C GLU A 29 -20.78 -5.17 -13.12
N LYS A 30 -20.62 -5.86 -11.96
CA LYS A 30 -21.48 -6.98 -11.55
C LYS A 30 -22.73 -6.51 -10.81
N GLY A 31 -22.86 -5.20 -10.59
CA GLY A 31 -23.97 -4.61 -9.84
C GLY A 31 -23.78 -4.71 -8.32
N ASP A 32 -22.60 -5.14 -7.81
CA ASP A 32 -22.34 -5.12 -6.38
C ASP A 32 -22.17 -3.68 -5.93
N VAL A 33 -22.88 -3.32 -4.86
CA VAL A 33 -22.87 -1.98 -4.28
C VAL A 33 -22.05 -2.00 -3.00
N LYS A 34 -21.03 -1.15 -2.91
CA LYS A 34 -20.27 -0.90 -1.70
C LYS A 34 -20.60 0.49 -1.18
N ALA A 35 -21.02 0.58 0.08
CA ALA A 35 -21.23 1.85 0.77
C ALA A 35 -20.11 2.09 1.79
N THR A 36 -19.67 3.33 1.91
CA THR A 36 -18.68 3.77 2.89
C THR A 36 -19.17 5.07 3.52
N LEU A 37 -19.19 5.12 4.83
CA LEU A 37 -19.49 6.31 5.61
C LEU A 37 -18.25 6.65 6.43
N SER A 38 -17.76 7.87 6.30
CA SER A 38 -16.62 8.37 7.06
C SER A 38 -17.06 9.54 7.94
N HIS A 39 -16.62 9.53 9.19
CA HIS A 39 -16.84 10.62 10.15
C HIS A 39 -15.49 11.00 10.78
N ALA A 40 -15.15 12.28 10.67
CA ALA A 40 -14.00 12.89 11.33
C ALA A 40 -14.53 13.96 12.30
N GLY A 41 -13.75 14.32 13.32
CA GLY A 41 -14.10 15.47 14.17
C GLY A 41 -14.92 15.18 15.43
N VAL A 42 -15.30 13.92 15.72
CA VAL A 42 -15.89 13.55 17.04
C VAL A 42 -14.88 13.83 18.16
N VAL A 43 -13.65 13.49 17.90
CA VAL A 43 -12.47 13.82 18.71
C VAL A 43 -11.42 14.31 17.75
N GLU A 44 -10.70 15.36 18.11
CA GLU A 44 -9.59 15.87 17.29
C GLU A 44 -8.58 14.75 16.98
N GLY A 45 -8.28 14.58 15.70
CA GLY A 45 -7.40 13.51 15.22
C GLY A 45 -8.06 12.15 15.03
N LEU A 46 -9.32 11.94 15.44
CA LEU A 46 -10.03 10.68 15.23
C LEU A 46 -10.84 10.69 13.93
N LYS A 47 -10.65 9.67 13.12
CA LYS A 47 -11.47 9.36 11.94
C LYS A 47 -12.05 7.96 12.06
N THR A 48 -13.36 7.85 11.98
CA THR A 48 -14.09 6.56 11.93
C THR A 48 -14.66 6.36 10.53
N THR A 49 -14.48 5.17 9.98
CA THR A 49 -15.04 4.79 8.68
C THR A 49 -15.78 3.46 8.81
N VAL A 50 -17.02 3.43 8.37
CA VAL A 50 -17.82 2.21 8.27
C VAL A 50 -18.02 1.89 6.79
N SER A 51 -17.69 0.70 6.36
CA SER A 51 -17.85 0.28 4.97
C SER A 51 -18.37 -1.15 4.87
N GLY A 52 -19.08 -1.44 3.78
CA GLY A 52 -19.59 -2.78 3.53
C GLY A 52 -20.47 -2.81 2.29
N GLU A 53 -20.84 -4.02 1.91
CA GLU A 53 -21.82 -4.28 0.85
C GLU A 53 -23.16 -4.55 1.53
N PRO A 54 -24.20 -3.71 1.32
CA PRO A 54 -25.50 -3.89 1.98
C PRO A 54 -26.10 -5.28 1.76
N ALA A 55 -25.95 -5.84 0.55
CA ALA A 55 -26.44 -7.18 0.21
C ALA A 55 -25.70 -8.32 0.95
N ASN A 56 -24.49 -8.07 1.48
CA ASN A 56 -23.65 -9.06 2.14
C ASN A 56 -22.99 -8.49 3.42
N ALA A 57 -23.73 -7.67 4.15
CA ALA A 57 -23.22 -6.94 5.32
C ALA A 57 -22.60 -7.86 6.38
N ALA A 58 -23.16 -9.05 6.59
CA ALA A 58 -22.65 -10.02 7.56
C ALA A 58 -21.19 -10.41 7.34
N LYS A 59 -20.71 -10.39 6.09
CA LYS A 59 -19.33 -10.75 5.73
C LYS A 59 -18.44 -9.55 5.42
N THR A 60 -19.04 -8.48 4.91
CA THR A 60 -18.28 -7.35 4.33
C THR A 60 -18.23 -6.11 5.24
N LEU A 61 -19.05 -6.07 6.30
CA LEU A 61 -19.06 -4.94 7.21
C LEU A 61 -17.69 -4.79 7.88
N LYS A 62 -17.10 -3.61 7.69
CA LYS A 62 -15.82 -3.21 8.27
C LYS A 62 -15.97 -1.87 8.98
N ILE A 63 -15.42 -1.77 10.17
CA ILE A 63 -15.29 -0.53 10.93
C ILE A 63 -13.80 -0.23 11.07
N ALA A 64 -13.36 0.91 10.57
CA ALA A 64 -11.99 1.36 10.65
C ALA A 64 -11.94 2.65 11.49
N ASN A 65 -11.10 2.64 12.51
CA ASN A 65 -10.80 3.81 13.33
C ASN A 65 -9.34 4.17 13.17
N ALA A 66 -9.05 5.42 12.88
CA ALA A 66 -7.73 5.97 12.84
C ALA A 66 -7.65 7.20 13.74
N TYR A 67 -6.72 7.19 14.66
CA TYR A 67 -6.44 8.31 15.56
C TYR A 67 -5.00 8.78 15.32
N LEU A 68 -4.82 10.06 15.12
CA LEU A 68 -3.53 10.70 14.97
C LEU A 68 -3.49 11.94 15.87
N SER A 69 -2.55 11.99 16.79
CA SER A 69 -2.34 13.13 17.68
C SER A 69 -0.83 13.36 17.85
N GLY A 70 -0.35 14.48 17.33
CA GLY A 70 1.08 14.80 17.38
C GLY A 70 1.93 13.69 16.79
N ASP A 71 2.76 13.11 17.64
CA ASP A 71 3.72 12.07 17.24
C ASP A 71 3.16 10.64 17.36
N PHE A 72 1.90 10.49 17.76
CA PHE A 72 1.33 9.18 18.04
C PHE A 72 0.15 8.88 17.11
N GLY A 73 0.16 7.70 16.48
CA GLY A 73 -0.90 7.19 15.64
C GLY A 73 -1.38 5.82 16.07
N VAL A 74 -2.69 5.62 16.09
CA VAL A 74 -3.34 4.32 16.32
C VAL A 74 -4.34 4.06 15.21
N LYS A 75 -4.34 2.85 14.67
CA LYS A 75 -5.37 2.41 13.74
C LYS A 75 -5.93 1.07 14.20
N ALA A 76 -7.24 0.93 14.16
CA ALA A 76 -7.94 -0.32 14.47
C ALA A 76 -9.01 -0.58 13.41
N ASP A 77 -8.82 -1.62 12.64
CA ASP A 77 -9.73 -2.07 11.59
C ASP A 77 -10.43 -3.36 12.05
N VAL A 78 -11.73 -3.32 12.23
CA VAL A 78 -12.54 -4.50 12.59
C VAL A 78 -13.35 -4.92 11.38
N SER A 79 -13.21 -6.17 10.97
CA SER A 79 -13.95 -6.80 9.87
C SER A 79 -14.74 -8.00 10.35
N GLY A 80 -15.78 -8.40 9.58
CA GLY A 80 -16.63 -9.54 9.94
C GLY A 80 -17.44 -9.33 11.22
N VAL A 81 -17.81 -8.09 11.52
CA VAL A 81 -18.45 -7.65 12.79
C VAL A 81 -19.70 -8.46 13.11
N LEU A 82 -20.49 -8.83 12.10
CA LEU A 82 -21.74 -9.59 12.27
C LEU A 82 -21.57 -11.11 12.16
N GLY A 83 -20.33 -11.62 12.08
CA GLY A 83 -20.05 -13.04 11.90
C GLY A 83 -18.81 -13.48 12.68
N ALA A 84 -17.69 -13.62 12.00
CA ALA A 84 -16.40 -14.00 12.59
C ALA A 84 -15.49 -12.76 12.68
N PRO A 85 -15.50 -12.03 13.79
CA PRO A 85 -14.78 -10.77 13.89
C PRO A 85 -13.26 -10.98 13.84
N LYS A 86 -12.60 -10.10 13.09
CA LYS A 86 -11.16 -9.97 13.04
C LYS A 86 -10.82 -8.49 13.23
N ALA A 87 -9.81 -8.22 14.01
CA ALA A 87 -9.30 -6.87 14.23
C ALA A 87 -7.84 -6.79 13.81
N ASP A 88 -7.51 -5.82 12.98
CA ASP A 88 -6.14 -5.43 12.65
C ASP A 88 -5.84 -4.13 13.39
N VAL A 89 -4.88 -4.16 14.30
CA VAL A 89 -4.49 -3.01 15.12
C VAL A 89 -3.08 -2.62 14.76
N SER A 90 -2.83 -1.34 14.55
CA SER A 90 -1.50 -0.79 14.36
C SER A 90 -1.26 0.44 15.24
N LEU A 91 -0.03 0.56 15.69
CA LEU A 91 0.49 1.67 16.48
C LEU A 91 1.66 2.29 15.74
N LEU A 92 1.77 3.60 15.77
CA LEU A 92 2.88 4.37 15.22
C LEU A 92 3.32 5.41 16.25
N TYR A 93 4.61 5.52 16.47
CA TYR A 93 5.21 6.60 17.19
C TYR A 93 6.28 7.27 16.33
N ASN A 94 6.21 8.59 16.24
CA ASN A 94 7.12 9.43 15.47
C ASN A 94 7.94 10.29 16.42
N ALA A 95 9.25 10.11 16.42
CA ALA A 95 10.20 10.90 17.20
C ALA A 95 11.10 11.73 16.25
N GLY A 96 10.47 12.53 15.39
CA GLY A 96 11.17 13.34 14.38
C GLY A 96 11.74 12.47 13.27
N ASP A 97 13.06 12.30 13.24
CA ASP A 97 13.74 11.52 12.21
C ASP A 97 13.63 10.00 12.42
N PHE A 98 13.08 9.58 13.53
CA PHE A 98 12.92 8.17 13.89
C PHE A 98 11.45 7.82 14.11
N GLN A 99 11.00 6.74 13.48
CA GLN A 99 9.64 6.23 13.60
C GLN A 99 9.65 4.77 13.98
N VAL A 100 8.79 4.36 14.88
CA VAL A 100 8.56 2.96 15.24
C VAL A 100 7.08 2.62 15.11
N GLY A 101 6.81 1.40 14.70
CA GLY A 101 5.45 0.92 14.56
C GLY A 101 5.32 -0.54 14.94
N ALA A 102 4.10 -0.91 15.31
CA ALA A 102 3.73 -2.29 15.56
C ALA A 102 2.36 -2.55 14.96
N GLU A 103 2.14 -3.74 14.44
CA GLU A 103 0.83 -4.19 14.00
C GLU A 103 0.54 -5.61 14.48
N ALA A 104 -0.73 -5.91 14.70
CA ALA A 104 -1.20 -7.23 15.07
C ALA A 104 -2.58 -7.49 14.49
N ALA A 105 -2.76 -8.70 13.94
CA ALA A 105 -4.06 -9.24 13.55
C ALA A 105 -4.60 -10.14 14.65
N VAL A 106 -5.79 -9.81 15.16
CA VAL A 106 -6.45 -10.54 16.25
C VAL A 106 -7.76 -11.13 15.74
N SER A 107 -8.09 -12.34 16.15
CA SER A 107 -9.36 -13.01 15.85
C SER A 107 -9.83 -13.81 17.05
N ALA A 108 -11.02 -14.39 16.97
CA ALA A 108 -11.51 -15.33 18.01
C ALA A 108 -10.56 -16.51 18.27
N LYS A 109 -9.66 -16.83 17.33
CA LYS A 109 -8.63 -17.89 17.49
C LYS A 109 -7.35 -17.40 18.15
N GLY A 110 -7.27 -16.13 18.54
CA GLY A 110 -6.11 -15.48 19.13
C GLY A 110 -5.35 -14.58 18.13
N ILE A 111 -4.10 -14.24 18.47
CA ILE A 111 -3.23 -13.40 17.65
C ILE A 111 -2.74 -14.21 16.44
N GLY A 112 -3.14 -13.78 15.26
CA GLY A 112 -2.80 -14.40 13.98
C GLY A 112 -1.40 -14.00 13.51
N ALA A 113 -1.25 -12.80 12.97
CA ALA A 113 0.01 -12.23 12.52
C ALA A 113 0.34 -11.01 13.38
N TYR A 114 1.63 -10.71 13.52
CA TYR A 114 2.12 -9.47 14.09
C TYR A 114 3.44 -9.08 13.44
N ALA A 115 3.70 -7.79 13.40
CA ALA A 115 4.93 -7.23 12.88
C ALA A 115 5.37 -6.01 13.70
N LEU A 116 6.66 -5.76 13.68
CA LEU A 116 7.30 -4.57 14.22
C LEU A 116 8.04 -3.86 13.10
N ALA A 117 8.05 -2.55 13.11
CA ALA A 117 8.74 -1.74 12.12
C ALA A 117 9.50 -0.60 12.79
N ALA A 118 10.65 -0.27 12.25
CA ALA A 118 11.39 0.93 12.60
C ALA A 118 11.91 1.58 11.32
N GLN A 119 11.84 2.89 11.25
CA GLN A 119 12.35 3.70 10.16
C GLN A 119 13.13 4.87 10.70
N THR A 120 14.20 5.25 10.03
CA THR A 120 14.93 6.48 10.29
C THR A 120 15.14 7.26 9.00
N LYS A 121 15.12 8.57 9.11
CA LYS A 121 15.45 9.50 8.03
C LYS A 121 16.67 10.30 8.48
N MET A 122 17.74 10.23 7.70
CA MET A 122 18.98 10.97 7.89
C MET A 122 19.32 11.67 6.58
N ASP A 123 19.17 12.98 6.52
CA ASP A 123 19.40 13.79 5.33
C ASP A 123 18.84 13.14 4.04
N ASP A 124 19.71 12.57 3.23
CA ASP A 124 19.37 11.94 1.94
C ASP A 124 19.07 10.44 2.04
N VAL A 125 19.16 9.85 3.23
CA VAL A 125 18.94 8.42 3.46
C VAL A 125 17.66 8.19 4.26
N VAL A 126 16.78 7.33 3.75
CA VAL A 126 15.69 6.74 4.53
C VAL A 126 15.96 5.24 4.65
N ALA A 127 16.09 4.74 5.86
CA ALA A 127 16.29 3.32 6.13
C ALA A 127 15.14 2.78 6.99
N ALA A 128 14.66 1.57 6.67
CA ALA A 128 13.61 0.92 7.41
C ALA A 128 13.90 -0.57 7.62
N VAL A 129 13.47 -1.09 8.76
CA VAL A 129 13.50 -2.52 9.09
C VAL A 129 12.11 -2.93 9.54
N ILE A 130 11.64 -4.07 9.04
CA ILE A 130 10.36 -4.67 9.40
C ILE A 130 10.61 -6.11 9.83
N LEU A 131 10.13 -6.48 11.00
CA LEU A 131 10.05 -7.84 11.50
C LEU A 131 8.61 -8.31 11.32
N ALA A 132 8.34 -9.16 10.36
CA ALA A 132 7.01 -9.61 9.96
C ALA A 132 6.81 -11.12 10.19
N ASP A 133 5.62 -11.62 9.85
CA ASP A 133 5.26 -13.04 9.92
C ASP A 133 5.55 -13.68 11.29
N LYS A 134 5.13 -13.04 12.37
CA LYS A 134 5.44 -13.45 13.75
C LYS A 134 6.94 -13.46 14.04
N LEU A 135 7.65 -12.46 13.50
CA LEU A 135 9.10 -12.28 13.58
C LEU A 135 9.93 -13.33 12.82
N ASP A 136 9.31 -14.08 11.91
CA ASP A 136 10.02 -15.06 11.07
C ASP A 136 10.64 -14.42 9.81
N THR A 137 10.19 -13.23 9.43
CA THR A 137 10.68 -12.52 8.26
C THR A 137 11.26 -11.17 8.65
N VAL A 138 12.53 -10.94 8.32
CA VAL A 138 13.20 -9.64 8.43
C VAL A 138 13.24 -9.01 7.06
N LYS A 139 12.70 -7.80 6.92
CA LYS A 139 12.82 -6.97 5.73
C LYS A 139 13.60 -5.72 6.10
N ALA A 140 14.69 -5.45 5.42
CA ALA A 140 15.44 -4.22 5.53
C ALA A 140 15.40 -3.49 4.19
N SER A 141 15.19 -2.19 4.21
CA SER A 141 15.20 -1.36 3.01
C SER A 141 15.91 -0.04 3.26
N ALA A 142 16.54 0.48 2.23
CA ALA A 142 17.14 1.80 2.25
C ALA A 142 16.86 2.51 0.92
N VAL A 143 16.60 3.80 1.02
CA VAL A 143 16.47 4.73 -0.12
C VAL A 143 17.50 5.83 0.08
N LEU A 144 18.36 6.00 -0.90
CA LEU A 144 19.36 7.07 -0.95
C LEU A 144 18.97 8.04 -2.06
N LYS A 145 18.80 9.31 -1.73
CA LYS A 145 18.69 10.38 -2.72
C LYS A 145 20.10 10.78 -3.14
N LEU A 146 20.44 10.57 -4.40
CA LEU A 146 21.75 10.92 -4.96
C LEU A 146 21.79 12.40 -5.34
N ASP A 147 20.65 12.90 -5.82
CA ASP A 147 20.42 14.31 -6.18
C ASP A 147 18.91 14.60 -6.18
N GLY A 148 18.50 15.80 -6.64
CA GLY A 148 17.08 16.20 -6.74
C GLY A 148 16.23 15.36 -7.70
N ALA A 149 16.86 14.63 -8.62
CA ALA A 149 16.20 13.85 -9.66
C ALA A 149 16.41 12.33 -9.51
N THR A 150 17.51 11.90 -8.90
CA THR A 150 17.95 10.50 -8.88
C THR A 150 17.94 9.91 -7.47
N SER A 151 17.44 8.70 -7.36
CA SER A 151 17.48 7.93 -6.10
C SER A 151 17.90 6.48 -6.36
N ALA A 152 18.60 5.90 -5.40
CA ALA A 152 18.92 4.48 -5.35
C ALA A 152 18.14 3.80 -4.23
N THR A 153 17.78 2.55 -4.41
CA THR A 153 17.06 1.75 -3.41
C THR A 153 17.74 0.39 -3.24
N ALA A 154 17.75 -0.10 -2.02
CA ALA A 154 18.17 -1.47 -1.71
C ALA A 154 17.15 -2.11 -0.78
N GLU A 155 16.87 -3.38 -0.97
CA GLU A 155 15.98 -4.17 -0.13
C GLU A 155 16.59 -5.56 0.11
N ALA A 156 16.50 -6.02 1.35
CA ALA A 156 16.83 -7.38 1.76
C ALA A 156 15.64 -8.00 2.49
N THR A 157 15.26 -9.20 2.13
CA THR A 157 14.25 -10.00 2.82
C THR A 157 14.87 -11.32 3.25
N TYR A 158 14.91 -11.58 4.55
CA TYR A 158 15.44 -12.80 5.13
C TYR A 158 14.37 -13.55 5.91
N LYS A 159 14.13 -14.82 5.58
CA LYS A 159 13.26 -15.72 6.31
C LYS A 159 14.08 -16.54 7.29
N ILE A 160 13.88 -16.32 8.59
CA ILE A 160 14.71 -16.88 9.66
C ILE A 160 14.62 -18.42 9.67
N LYS A 161 13.40 -18.99 9.65
CA LYS A 161 13.20 -20.44 9.72
C LYS A 161 13.74 -21.20 8.51
N SER A 162 13.66 -20.62 7.33
CA SER A 162 14.10 -21.28 6.10
C SER A 162 15.51 -20.89 5.66
N GLY A 163 16.14 -19.90 6.30
CA GLY A 163 17.42 -19.34 5.88
C GLY A 163 17.42 -18.67 4.50
N HIS A 164 16.23 -18.38 3.95
CA HIS A 164 16.11 -17.88 2.59
C HIS A 164 16.31 -16.36 2.54
N LEU A 165 17.33 -15.93 1.79
CA LEU A 165 17.66 -14.51 1.56
C LEU A 165 17.25 -14.11 0.14
N LYS A 166 16.52 -12.99 0.03
CA LYS A 166 16.24 -12.29 -1.22
C LYS A 166 16.81 -10.88 -1.13
N LEU A 167 17.51 -10.47 -2.16
CA LEU A 167 18.03 -9.11 -2.30
C LEU A 167 17.42 -8.47 -3.53
N ALA A 168 17.15 -7.17 -3.45
CA ALA A 168 16.79 -6.35 -4.59
C ALA A 168 17.51 -5.01 -4.49
N ALA A 169 17.92 -4.47 -5.63
CA ALA A 169 18.45 -3.12 -5.73
C ALA A 169 17.79 -2.42 -6.92
N GLY A 170 17.64 -1.12 -6.82
CA GLY A 170 17.03 -0.34 -7.87
C GLY A 170 17.54 1.08 -7.92
N ALA A 171 17.25 1.75 -9.03
CA ALA A 171 17.45 3.17 -9.19
C ALA A 171 16.22 3.78 -9.87
N ALA A 172 15.91 5.00 -9.52
CA ALA A 172 14.88 5.80 -10.17
C ALA A 172 15.45 7.17 -10.51
N ALA A 173 15.12 7.67 -11.70
CA ALA A 173 15.50 9.00 -12.13
C ALA A 173 14.29 9.75 -12.70
N LYS A 174 14.11 11.00 -12.29
CA LYS A 174 13.22 11.96 -12.95
C LYS A 174 13.96 12.57 -14.13
N LEU A 175 13.36 12.50 -15.28
CA LEU A 175 13.91 13.05 -16.52
C LEU A 175 13.38 14.49 -16.73
N ASP A 176 14.11 15.29 -17.48
CA ASP A 176 13.78 16.71 -17.75
C ASP A 176 12.38 16.92 -18.38
N SER A 177 11.87 15.89 -19.05
CA SER A 177 10.52 15.85 -19.63
C SER A 177 9.38 15.61 -18.63
N GLY A 178 9.67 15.56 -17.30
CA GLY A 178 8.69 15.19 -16.27
C GLY A 178 8.38 13.69 -16.20
N HIS A 179 9.09 12.88 -16.96
CA HIS A 179 8.98 11.42 -16.94
C HIS A 179 9.86 10.83 -15.85
N THR A 180 9.55 9.61 -15.43
CA THR A 180 10.33 8.85 -14.44
C THR A 180 10.72 7.51 -15.04
N ALA A 181 12.02 7.19 -14.99
CA ALA A 181 12.55 5.89 -15.31
C ALA A 181 12.92 5.17 -14.01
N ARG A 182 12.62 3.88 -13.89
CA ARG A 182 12.97 3.04 -12.74
C ARG A 182 13.50 1.69 -13.22
N LEU A 183 14.61 1.26 -12.63
CA LEU A 183 15.21 -0.05 -12.83
C LEU A 183 15.25 -0.78 -11.48
N VAL A 184 14.87 -2.05 -11.46
CA VAL A 184 14.97 -2.92 -10.28
C VAL A 184 15.59 -4.23 -10.69
N LEU A 185 16.60 -4.67 -9.94
CA LEU A 185 17.30 -5.94 -10.08
C LEU A 185 17.07 -6.78 -8.81
N SER A 186 16.85 -8.06 -8.97
CA SER A 186 16.63 -8.99 -7.85
C SER A 186 17.63 -10.12 -7.88
N SER A 187 18.07 -10.61 -6.72
CA SER A 187 18.91 -11.78 -6.56
C SER A 187 18.29 -13.08 -7.13
N ALA A 188 16.96 -13.10 -7.32
CA ALA A 188 16.27 -14.18 -8.03
C ALA A 188 16.51 -14.16 -9.53
N GLY A 189 17.29 -13.19 -10.05
CA GLY A 189 17.60 -13.05 -11.49
C GLY A 189 16.46 -12.38 -12.27
N HIS A 190 15.65 -11.56 -11.63
CA HIS A 190 14.65 -10.72 -12.30
C HIS A 190 15.21 -9.31 -12.47
N ALA A 191 15.05 -8.76 -13.66
CA ALA A 191 15.25 -7.35 -13.95
C ALA A 191 13.92 -6.74 -14.40
N GLN A 192 13.56 -5.59 -13.86
CA GLN A 192 12.34 -4.86 -14.21
C GLN A 192 12.70 -3.42 -14.51
N CYS A 193 12.23 -2.93 -15.65
CA CYS A 193 12.31 -1.52 -16.03
C CYS A 193 10.89 -0.96 -16.12
N THR A 194 10.68 0.23 -15.57
CA THR A 194 9.41 0.95 -15.64
C THR A 194 9.70 2.37 -16.12
N TYR A 195 8.91 2.84 -17.07
CA TYR A 195 8.95 4.20 -17.57
C TYR A 195 7.55 4.80 -17.47
N SER A 196 7.40 5.93 -16.82
CA SER A 196 6.11 6.58 -16.60
C SER A 196 6.21 8.09 -16.78
N GLY A 197 5.14 8.69 -17.27
CA GLY A 197 5.05 10.13 -17.46
C GLY A 197 3.76 10.55 -18.15
N GLU A 198 3.61 11.83 -18.34
CA GLU A 198 2.47 12.41 -19.07
C GLU A 198 2.69 12.24 -20.57
N VAL A 199 1.83 11.48 -21.24
CA VAL A 199 1.86 11.21 -22.68
C VAL A 199 1.13 12.32 -23.46
N ALA A 200 0.05 12.83 -22.86
CA ALA A 200 -0.74 13.95 -23.35
C ALA A 200 -1.38 14.66 -22.14
N LYS A 201 -1.85 15.88 -22.32
CA LYS A 201 -2.46 16.65 -21.23
C LYS A 201 -3.54 15.84 -20.50
N GLY A 202 -3.31 15.57 -19.21
CA GLY A 202 -4.18 14.75 -18.38
C GLY A 202 -4.07 13.23 -18.60
N LEU A 203 -3.25 12.75 -19.56
CA LEU A 203 -3.06 11.33 -19.82
C LEU A 203 -1.69 10.86 -19.32
N GLN A 204 -1.70 10.08 -18.25
CA GLN A 204 -0.51 9.44 -17.69
C GLN A 204 -0.31 8.07 -18.33
N GLY A 205 0.87 7.80 -18.87
CA GLY A 205 1.27 6.51 -19.41
C GLY A 205 2.33 5.84 -18.54
N THR A 206 2.24 4.52 -18.40
CA THR A 206 3.28 3.71 -17.75
C THR A 206 3.57 2.50 -18.62
N ALA A 207 4.84 2.33 -18.98
CA ALA A 207 5.36 1.14 -19.66
C ALA A 207 6.22 0.34 -18.68
N CYS A 208 6.04 -0.95 -18.63
CA CYS A 208 6.83 -1.86 -17.79
C CYS A 208 7.34 -3.02 -18.63
N ALA A 209 8.62 -3.35 -18.47
CA ALA A 209 9.22 -4.54 -19.02
C ALA A 209 9.93 -5.31 -17.91
N GLN A 210 9.77 -6.62 -17.88
CA GLN A 210 10.41 -7.53 -16.94
C GLN A 210 11.05 -8.67 -17.70
N VAL A 211 12.24 -9.06 -17.30
CA VAL A 211 12.94 -10.26 -17.78
C VAL A 211 13.33 -11.12 -16.58
N ASP A 212 13.18 -12.42 -16.70
CA ASP A 212 13.62 -13.38 -15.70
C ASP A 212 14.97 -14.03 -16.07
N ARG A 213 15.52 -14.84 -15.16
CA ARG A 213 16.78 -15.55 -15.37
C ARG A 213 16.76 -16.51 -16.57
N ALA A 214 15.57 -16.98 -16.98
CA ALA A 214 15.37 -17.83 -18.13
C ALA A 214 15.15 -17.06 -19.45
N LEU A 215 15.40 -15.73 -19.42
CA LEU A 215 15.19 -14.79 -20.51
C LEU A 215 13.74 -14.75 -21.02
N LYS A 216 12.77 -15.07 -20.15
CA LYS A 216 11.35 -14.87 -20.46
C LYS A 216 10.98 -13.43 -20.16
N TYR A 217 10.33 -12.79 -21.13
CA TYR A 217 9.92 -11.39 -21.06
C TYR A 217 8.45 -11.29 -20.68
N LYS A 218 8.14 -10.28 -19.89
CA LYS A 218 6.77 -9.77 -19.66
C LYS A 218 6.80 -8.28 -19.89
N TYR A 219 5.80 -7.75 -20.55
CA TYR A 219 5.63 -6.31 -20.73
C TYR A 219 4.19 -5.92 -20.46
N GLY A 220 3.97 -4.68 -20.10
CA GLY A 220 2.66 -4.12 -19.82
C GLY A 220 2.63 -2.63 -20.11
N LEU A 221 1.47 -2.15 -20.51
CA LEU A 221 1.18 -0.74 -20.70
C LEU A 221 -0.05 -0.40 -19.87
N GLN A 222 -0.03 0.73 -19.21
CA GLN A 222 -1.15 1.27 -18.45
C GLN A 222 -1.32 2.74 -18.81
N PHE A 223 -2.56 3.16 -19.00
CA PHE A 223 -2.90 4.56 -19.21
C PHE A 223 -3.96 4.97 -18.19
N ASN A 224 -3.75 6.11 -17.56
CA ASN A 224 -4.68 6.73 -16.63
C ASN A 224 -5.00 8.13 -17.12
N TYR A 225 -6.28 8.42 -17.30
CA TYR A 225 -6.75 9.74 -17.68
C TYR A 225 -7.33 10.46 -16.47
N LYS A 226 -6.85 11.67 -16.22
CA LYS A 226 -7.35 12.54 -15.16
C LYS A 226 -8.08 13.71 -15.82
N MET A 227 -9.38 13.72 -15.65
CA MET A 227 -10.26 14.84 -16.03
C MET A 227 -10.12 16.01 -15.07
#